data_00e74df80d9c25cf5f95b96058629dec
#
_entry.id   00e74df80d9c25cf5f95b96058629dec
#
_cell.length_a   1.000
_cell.length_b   1.000
_cell.length_c   1.000
_cell.angle_alpha   90.00
_cell.angle_beta   90.00
_cell.angle_gamma   90.00
#
_symmetry.space_group_name_H-M   'P 1'
#
loop_
_entity.id
_entity.type
_entity.pdbx_description
1 polymer ?
#
loop_
_entity_poly.entity_id
_entity_poly.type
_entity_poly.pdbx_seq_one_letter_code
_entity_poly.pdbx_strand_id
1 'polypeptide(L)'
;LTEEAIRDGFSNLKPAENYQRIYAAGSSRAIGDWLLGMNATRLFTKKFGQGKATLSIGRVQTPTLALIVNRQLEIDAFKSEEYWELKTVYKKTEFAAQIDRLKTEERATKGLDYLKQHLFEIVSFEQKEGKEGNPRLFDLTSLQVESNKKLGLSADETLKTIQSLYEKKLVTYPRVDTTYLSEDLHPKIEGIMRGLTTYSRFTSAILQQPIPKLKTVFDDKKVTDHHAIIPTGVTASGINPTEQQIYDMVVRRFIAAFYPECKVSNTTVLAKVGQIDFKASGKQIIDPGWRLVWEESKDTDSDAKSTTEKENQTMPEFQAGESGPHEPFIHQGKTTPPKYYTEATLLRAMETAGKLVEDEELRDAMKENGIGRPSTRANIIETLFRRKYIEKKRKNLIATPTGIGLIGLIQNDLLKSAELTGQWERKLRLIEKGSYEPEDFRNELIAMVKALTDEVIFSQAPIRIQLHTAVQATNPEKKERKQVEKVSIDDLDCPKCKQVKLMTGKSGIGCSNFKQCGFMIPFEVSGKKLTEKQLIDLVSKKKTGKIKGVVIPGTTEAKDVIFTLDASFNIGIQ
;
A
#
# COMPACT_ATOMS: atom_id res chain seq x y z
N LEU A 1 -9.74 22.27 -11.61
CA LEU A 1 -10.59 23.43 -11.86
C LEU A 1 -9.77 24.49 -12.59
N THR A 2 -10.18 24.82 -13.83
CA THR A 2 -9.62 25.93 -14.60
C THR A 2 -10.36 27.23 -14.24
N GLU A 3 -9.76 28.39 -14.50
CA GLU A 3 -10.42 29.67 -14.28
C GLU A 3 -11.74 29.77 -15.05
N GLU A 4 -11.76 29.27 -16.29
CA GLU A 4 -12.94 29.18 -17.15
C GLU A 4 -14.06 28.33 -16.50
N ALA A 5 -13.73 27.11 -16.01
CA ALA A 5 -14.69 26.25 -15.35
C ALA A 5 -15.24 26.85 -14.04
N ILE A 6 -14.42 27.63 -13.31
CA ILE A 6 -14.86 28.35 -12.11
C ILE A 6 -15.85 29.46 -12.49
N ARG A 7 -15.53 30.27 -13.51
CA ARG A 7 -16.42 31.35 -14.00
C ARG A 7 -17.75 30.81 -14.49
N ASP A 8 -17.70 29.74 -15.30
CA ASP A 8 -18.90 29.03 -15.79
C ASP A 8 -19.74 28.48 -14.64
N GLY A 9 -19.11 27.82 -13.66
CA GLY A 9 -19.78 27.29 -12.47
C GLY A 9 -20.50 28.39 -11.67
N PHE A 10 -19.88 29.55 -11.47
CA PHE A 10 -20.53 30.70 -10.79
C PHE A 10 -21.65 31.31 -11.63
N SER A 11 -21.53 31.33 -12.96
CA SER A 11 -22.56 31.84 -13.87
C SER A 11 -23.79 30.92 -13.92
N ASN A 12 -23.62 29.62 -13.63
CA ASN A 12 -24.64 28.59 -13.73
C ASN A 12 -25.04 28.02 -12.35
N LEU A 13 -24.96 28.82 -11.28
CA LEU A 13 -25.38 28.41 -9.93
C LEU A 13 -26.87 28.02 -9.91
N LYS A 14 -27.16 26.84 -9.37
CA LYS A 14 -28.53 26.36 -9.18
C LYS A 14 -29.03 26.75 -7.80
N PRO A 15 -30.38 26.89 -7.62
CA PRO A 15 -30.99 27.13 -6.33
C PRO A 15 -30.60 26.08 -5.29
N ALA A 16 -30.50 26.47 -4.01
CA ALA A 16 -30.06 25.59 -2.91
C ALA A 16 -30.98 24.36 -2.74
N GLU A 17 -32.25 24.51 -3.09
CA GLU A 17 -33.26 23.43 -3.03
C GLU A 17 -32.87 22.21 -3.87
N ASN A 18 -32.17 22.42 -4.98
CA ASN A 18 -31.71 21.34 -5.86
C ASN A 18 -30.64 20.43 -5.19
N TYR A 19 -30.00 20.92 -4.12
CA TYR A 19 -28.94 20.20 -3.40
C TYR A 19 -29.39 19.62 -2.06
N GLN A 20 -30.63 19.87 -1.61
CA GLN A 20 -31.12 19.43 -0.30
C GLN A 20 -31.02 17.91 -0.12
N ARG A 21 -31.33 17.13 -1.13
CA ARG A 21 -31.27 15.66 -1.06
C ARG A 21 -29.86 15.12 -0.99
N ILE A 22 -28.94 15.68 -1.77
CA ILE A 22 -27.50 15.35 -1.71
C ILE A 22 -26.95 15.72 -0.33
N TYR A 23 -27.32 16.89 0.20
CA TYR A 23 -26.94 17.31 1.54
C TYR A 23 -27.51 16.37 2.61
N ALA A 24 -28.78 15.97 2.49
CA ALA A 24 -29.41 15.04 3.42
C ALA A 24 -28.74 13.66 3.43
N ALA A 25 -28.37 13.12 2.27
CA ALA A 25 -27.61 11.88 2.15
C ALA A 25 -26.22 12.00 2.80
N GLY A 26 -25.49 13.08 2.51
CA GLY A 26 -24.17 13.36 3.09
C GLY A 26 -24.22 13.52 4.61
N SER A 27 -25.20 14.28 5.13
CA SER A 27 -25.45 14.48 6.56
C SER A 27 -25.83 13.18 7.26
N SER A 28 -26.72 12.37 6.66
CA SER A 28 -27.13 11.05 7.20
C SER A 28 -25.92 10.11 7.32
N ARG A 29 -25.02 10.11 6.33
CA ARG A 29 -23.77 9.35 6.39
C ARG A 29 -22.90 9.79 7.57
N ALA A 30 -22.67 11.09 7.71
CA ALA A 30 -21.82 11.64 8.76
C ALA A 30 -22.38 11.33 10.16
N ILE A 31 -23.68 11.51 10.35
CA ILE A 31 -24.38 11.16 11.60
C ILE A 31 -24.26 9.66 11.90
N GLY A 32 -24.46 8.80 10.89
CA GLY A 32 -24.37 7.36 11.05
C GLY A 32 -22.97 6.90 11.46
N ASP A 33 -21.94 7.35 10.74
CA ASP A 33 -20.55 7.02 11.05
C ASP A 33 -20.17 7.53 12.45
N TRP A 34 -20.67 8.69 12.88
CA TRP A 34 -20.45 9.23 14.23
C TRP A 34 -21.18 8.42 15.30
N LEU A 35 -22.47 8.14 15.13
CA LEU A 35 -23.28 7.37 16.10
C LEU A 35 -22.68 5.99 16.34
N LEU A 36 -22.41 5.24 15.26
CA LEU A 36 -21.82 3.93 15.37
C LEU A 36 -20.41 4.01 15.97
N GLY A 37 -19.55 4.84 15.39
CA GLY A 37 -18.16 4.96 15.79
C GLY A 37 -17.97 5.36 17.25
N MET A 38 -18.69 6.37 17.73
CA MET A 38 -18.60 6.85 19.11
C MET A 38 -19.13 5.84 20.11
N ASN A 39 -20.35 5.33 19.90
CA ASN A 39 -20.99 4.42 20.87
C ASN A 39 -20.26 3.08 20.92
N ALA A 40 -19.98 2.44 19.78
CA ALA A 40 -19.28 1.16 19.73
C ALA A 40 -17.85 1.28 20.30
N THR A 41 -17.10 2.32 19.89
CA THR A 41 -15.73 2.53 20.41
C THR A 41 -15.70 2.71 21.92
N ARG A 42 -16.58 3.54 22.48
CA ARG A 42 -16.65 3.77 23.94
C ARG A 42 -17.04 2.50 24.68
N LEU A 43 -18.04 1.79 24.18
CA LEU A 43 -18.56 0.56 24.77
C LEU A 43 -17.48 -0.53 24.84
N PHE A 44 -16.88 -0.85 23.68
CA PHE A 44 -15.81 -1.87 23.62
C PHE A 44 -14.57 -1.46 24.45
N THR A 45 -14.19 -0.18 24.39
CA THR A 45 -13.07 0.35 25.19
C THR A 45 -13.34 0.20 26.69
N LYS A 46 -14.54 0.57 27.17
CA LYS A 46 -14.86 0.45 28.61
C LYS A 46 -14.94 -0.99 29.06
N LYS A 47 -15.59 -1.87 28.28
CA LYS A 47 -15.79 -3.26 28.68
C LYS A 47 -14.54 -4.11 28.55
N PHE A 48 -13.77 -3.95 27.48
CA PHE A 48 -12.69 -4.85 27.13
C PHE A 48 -11.29 -4.19 27.08
N GLY A 49 -11.21 -2.87 27.06
CA GLY A 49 -9.94 -2.12 26.90
C GLY A 49 -9.05 -2.06 28.15
N GLN A 50 -9.54 -2.56 29.30
CA GLN A 50 -8.79 -2.65 30.57
C GLN A 50 -8.14 -1.33 31.01
N GLY A 51 -8.66 -0.17 30.60
CA GLY A 51 -8.07 1.15 30.86
C GLY A 51 -6.73 1.42 30.13
N LYS A 52 -6.26 0.48 29.30
CA LYS A 52 -4.93 0.54 28.66
C LYS A 52 -4.98 0.77 27.15
N ALA A 53 -6.07 0.43 26.48
CA ALA A 53 -6.19 0.55 25.04
C ALA A 53 -7.56 1.08 24.62
N THR A 54 -7.58 1.95 23.60
CA THR A 54 -8.81 2.35 22.92
C THR A 54 -9.13 1.32 21.85
N LEU A 55 -10.29 0.67 21.97
CA LEU A 55 -10.80 -0.31 21.03
C LEU A 55 -11.75 0.38 20.04
N SER A 56 -11.19 0.95 18.98
CA SER A 56 -11.99 1.69 18.00
C SER A 56 -12.73 0.75 17.05
N ILE A 57 -14.02 1.00 16.91
CA ILE A 57 -14.95 0.32 16.00
C ILE A 57 -15.44 1.33 14.96
N GLY A 58 -15.60 0.91 13.73
CA GLY A 58 -16.14 1.76 12.67
C GLY A 58 -16.52 0.96 11.44
N ARG A 59 -17.53 1.45 10.72
CA ARG A 59 -18.13 0.80 9.55
C ARG A 59 -17.13 0.41 8.45
N VAL A 60 -16.04 1.15 8.30
CA VAL A 60 -14.99 0.88 7.31
C VAL A 60 -13.76 0.26 7.96
N GLN A 61 -13.36 0.75 9.13
CA GLN A 61 -12.17 0.30 9.83
C GLN A 61 -12.28 -1.16 10.28
N THR A 62 -13.42 -1.56 10.83
CA THR A 62 -13.61 -2.91 11.36
C THR A 62 -13.57 -3.99 10.28
N PRO A 63 -14.32 -3.89 9.16
CA PRO A 63 -14.20 -4.87 8.09
C PRO A 63 -12.81 -4.86 7.41
N THR A 64 -12.13 -3.72 7.34
CA THR A 64 -10.75 -3.69 6.85
C THR A 64 -9.80 -4.48 7.76
N LEU A 65 -9.95 -4.37 9.09
CA LEU A 65 -9.21 -5.18 10.05
C LEU A 65 -9.58 -6.67 9.92
N ALA A 66 -10.87 -6.97 9.75
CA ALA A 66 -11.36 -8.34 9.60
C ALA A 66 -10.74 -9.04 8.39
N LEU A 67 -10.56 -8.36 7.25
CA LEU A 67 -9.84 -8.92 6.10
C LEU A 67 -8.44 -9.41 6.47
N ILE A 68 -7.68 -8.61 7.24
CA ILE A 68 -6.31 -8.95 7.63
C ILE A 68 -6.32 -10.10 8.64
N VAL A 69 -7.20 -10.04 9.66
CA VAL A 69 -7.32 -11.07 10.70
C VAL A 69 -7.74 -12.40 10.10
N ASN A 70 -8.76 -12.43 9.25
CA ASN A 70 -9.23 -13.65 8.62
C ASN A 70 -8.14 -14.29 7.75
N ARG A 71 -7.38 -13.47 6.99
CA ARG A 71 -6.24 -13.94 6.21
C ARG A 71 -5.13 -14.52 7.09
N GLN A 72 -4.87 -13.91 8.26
CA GLN A 72 -3.91 -14.43 9.23
C GLN A 72 -4.36 -15.80 9.75
N LEU A 73 -5.62 -15.90 10.18
CA LEU A 73 -6.18 -17.16 10.70
C LEU A 73 -6.20 -18.27 9.63
N GLU A 74 -6.50 -17.92 8.37
CA GLU A 74 -6.43 -18.83 7.23
C GLU A 74 -4.99 -19.37 7.02
N ILE A 75 -3.99 -18.49 7.10
CA ILE A 75 -2.58 -18.86 6.97
C ILE A 75 -2.15 -19.73 8.14
N ASP A 76 -2.54 -19.38 9.38
CA ASP A 76 -2.14 -20.08 10.60
C ASP A 76 -2.79 -21.49 10.68
N ALA A 77 -4.00 -21.64 10.12
CA ALA A 77 -4.70 -22.92 10.06
C ALA A 77 -4.29 -23.80 8.85
N PHE A 78 -3.53 -23.22 7.91
CA PHE A 78 -3.20 -23.91 6.65
C PHE A 78 -2.27 -25.10 6.89
N LYS A 79 -2.64 -26.24 6.33
CA LYS A 79 -1.83 -27.45 6.30
C LYS A 79 -1.33 -27.68 4.88
N SER A 80 -0.01 -27.70 4.73
CA SER A 80 0.61 -27.96 3.42
C SER A 80 0.45 -29.45 3.04
N GLU A 81 -0.01 -29.70 1.83
CA GLU A 81 -0.16 -31.02 1.25
C GLU A 81 0.79 -31.18 0.06
N GLU A 82 1.39 -32.36 -0.07
CA GLU A 82 2.21 -32.67 -1.22
C GLU A 82 1.33 -33.08 -2.40
N TYR A 83 1.77 -32.73 -3.59
CA TYR A 83 1.13 -33.15 -4.84
C TYR A 83 2.18 -33.40 -5.91
N TRP A 84 1.78 -34.17 -6.91
CA TRP A 84 2.62 -34.55 -8.05
C TRP A 84 1.91 -34.18 -9.34
N GLU A 85 2.67 -33.64 -10.29
CA GLU A 85 2.21 -33.30 -11.64
C GLU A 85 3.07 -34.05 -12.65
N LEU A 86 2.44 -34.65 -13.66
CA LEU A 86 3.16 -35.26 -14.77
C LEU A 86 3.50 -34.21 -15.81
N LYS A 87 4.75 -34.15 -16.19
CA LYS A 87 5.27 -33.25 -17.21
C LYS A 87 6.16 -34.01 -18.19
N THR A 88 6.38 -33.40 -19.34
CA THR A 88 7.33 -33.93 -20.30
C THR A 88 8.01 -32.82 -21.08
N VAL A 89 9.23 -33.08 -21.57
CA VAL A 89 9.94 -32.20 -22.49
C VAL A 89 9.94 -32.83 -23.88
N TYR A 90 9.49 -32.05 -24.86
CA TYR A 90 9.57 -32.39 -26.28
C TYR A 90 10.10 -31.19 -27.05
N LYS A 91 11.13 -31.38 -27.89
CA LYS A 91 11.82 -30.32 -28.64
C LYS A 91 12.16 -29.07 -27.73
N LYS A 92 12.73 -29.28 -26.56
CA LYS A 92 13.08 -28.26 -25.56
C LYS A 92 11.89 -27.47 -24.99
N THR A 93 10.66 -27.92 -25.24
CA THR A 93 9.45 -27.30 -24.70
C THR A 93 8.87 -28.19 -23.61
N GLU A 94 8.57 -27.61 -22.44
CA GLU A 94 7.91 -28.31 -21.34
C GLU A 94 6.41 -28.33 -21.55
N PHE A 95 5.81 -29.52 -21.46
CA PHE A 95 4.38 -29.77 -21.52
C PHE A 95 3.88 -30.31 -20.19
N ALA A 96 2.75 -29.81 -19.72
CA ALA A 96 2.08 -30.28 -18.52
C ALA A 96 0.86 -31.15 -18.87
N ALA A 97 0.73 -32.29 -18.21
CA ALA A 97 -0.45 -33.14 -18.35
C ALA A 97 -1.71 -32.40 -17.89
N GLN A 98 -2.80 -32.57 -18.64
CA GLN A 98 -4.11 -31.95 -18.38
C GLN A 98 -4.96 -32.89 -17.50
N ILE A 99 -4.41 -33.28 -16.38
CA ILE A 99 -5.07 -34.12 -15.35
C ILE A 99 -5.01 -33.38 -14.00
N ASP A 100 -5.86 -33.79 -13.08
CA ASP A 100 -5.81 -33.28 -11.70
C ASP A 100 -4.48 -33.65 -11.03
N ARG A 101 -4.06 -32.80 -10.08
CA ARG A 101 -2.89 -33.06 -9.26
C ARG A 101 -2.99 -34.40 -8.56
N LEU A 102 -1.97 -35.23 -8.70
CA LEU A 102 -1.90 -36.55 -8.07
C LEU A 102 -1.55 -36.36 -6.58
N LYS A 103 -2.26 -37.10 -5.72
CA LYS A 103 -2.14 -36.98 -4.26
C LYS A 103 -1.12 -37.98 -3.66
N THR A 104 -0.60 -38.92 -4.44
CA THR A 104 0.35 -39.92 -3.96
C THR A 104 1.46 -40.14 -4.99
N GLU A 105 2.67 -40.36 -4.50
CA GLU A 105 3.84 -40.65 -5.32
C GLU A 105 3.68 -41.92 -6.14
N GLU A 106 3.01 -42.95 -5.58
CA GLU A 106 2.75 -44.20 -6.27
C GLU A 106 1.95 -44.01 -7.56
N ARG A 107 0.90 -43.17 -7.52
CA ARG A 107 0.13 -42.83 -8.72
C ARG A 107 0.96 -42.05 -9.74
N ALA A 108 1.83 -41.16 -9.26
CA ALA A 108 2.71 -40.41 -10.14
C ALA A 108 3.73 -41.31 -10.83
N THR A 109 4.31 -42.25 -10.10
CA THR A 109 5.26 -43.26 -10.66
C THR A 109 4.59 -44.14 -11.70
N LYS A 110 3.39 -44.67 -11.41
CA LYS A 110 2.61 -45.43 -12.41
C LYS A 110 2.31 -44.61 -13.66
N GLY A 111 1.96 -43.33 -13.47
CA GLY A 111 1.76 -42.41 -14.58
C GLY A 111 3.03 -42.18 -15.40
N LEU A 112 4.17 -41.98 -14.75
CA LEU A 112 5.46 -41.79 -15.41
C LEU A 112 5.87 -43.03 -16.22
N ASP A 113 5.68 -44.25 -15.66
CA ASP A 113 6.00 -45.50 -16.34
C ASP A 113 5.10 -45.71 -17.56
N TYR A 114 3.82 -45.30 -17.46
CA TYR A 114 2.92 -45.28 -18.61
C TYR A 114 3.42 -44.34 -19.71
N LEU A 115 3.84 -43.11 -19.34
CA LEU A 115 4.33 -42.13 -20.31
C LEU A 115 5.60 -42.60 -21.04
N LYS A 116 6.52 -43.29 -20.35
CA LYS A 116 7.76 -43.81 -20.95
C LYS A 116 7.53 -44.88 -22.02
N GLN A 117 6.36 -45.54 -22.00
CA GLN A 117 6.02 -46.61 -22.96
C GLN A 117 5.34 -46.10 -24.22
N HIS A 118 4.97 -44.80 -24.28
CA HIS A 118 4.23 -44.24 -25.39
C HIS A 118 5.00 -43.09 -26.02
N LEU A 119 4.80 -42.86 -27.30
CA LEU A 119 5.37 -41.71 -28.00
C LEU A 119 4.55 -40.45 -27.71
N PHE A 120 5.21 -39.35 -27.74
CA PHE A 120 4.57 -38.02 -27.70
C PHE A 120 4.04 -37.69 -29.10
N GLU A 121 2.82 -37.18 -29.19
CA GLU A 121 2.18 -36.76 -30.44
C GLU A 121 1.55 -35.39 -30.31
N ILE A 122 1.85 -34.51 -31.24
CA ILE A 122 1.22 -33.18 -31.35
C ILE A 122 -0.18 -33.33 -31.96
N VAL A 123 -1.19 -32.93 -31.19
CA VAL A 123 -2.59 -32.93 -31.64
C VAL A 123 -2.91 -31.63 -32.41
N SER A 124 -2.51 -30.48 -31.85
CA SER A 124 -2.72 -29.20 -32.52
C SER A 124 -1.67 -28.18 -32.12
N PHE A 125 -1.36 -27.29 -33.04
CA PHE A 125 -0.53 -26.13 -32.85
C PHE A 125 -1.33 -24.90 -33.31
N GLU A 126 -1.63 -24.01 -32.37
CA GLU A 126 -2.40 -22.81 -32.65
C GLU A 126 -1.60 -21.58 -32.22
N GLN A 127 -1.41 -20.68 -33.16
CA GLN A 127 -0.78 -19.39 -32.90
C GLN A 127 -1.78 -18.28 -33.22
N LYS A 128 -2.10 -17.47 -32.20
CA LYS A 128 -3.06 -16.37 -32.33
C LYS A 128 -2.40 -15.05 -32.00
N GLU A 129 -2.47 -14.14 -32.94
CA GLU A 129 -2.14 -12.76 -32.65
C GLU A 129 -3.17 -12.15 -31.70
N GLY A 130 -2.69 -11.42 -30.75
CA GLY A 130 -3.48 -10.71 -29.76
C GLY A 130 -2.94 -9.31 -29.51
N LYS A 131 -3.72 -8.51 -28.82
CA LYS A 131 -3.34 -7.17 -28.40
C LYS A 131 -3.48 -7.02 -26.90
N GLU A 132 -2.52 -6.38 -26.26
CA GLU A 132 -2.65 -5.91 -24.90
C GLU A 132 -2.97 -4.43 -24.92
N GLY A 133 -4.14 -4.11 -24.42
CA GLY A 133 -4.59 -2.73 -24.33
C GLY A 133 -3.70 -1.87 -23.44
N ASN A 134 -3.72 -0.59 -23.69
CA ASN A 134 -2.99 0.41 -22.94
C ASN A 134 -3.39 0.42 -21.47
N PRO A 135 -2.46 0.71 -20.55
CA PRO A 135 -2.78 0.86 -19.15
C PRO A 135 -3.71 2.08 -18.97
N ARG A 136 -4.73 1.93 -18.12
CA ARG A 136 -5.58 3.05 -17.74
C ARG A 136 -4.80 4.09 -16.95
N LEU A 137 -5.23 5.34 -17.01
CA LEU A 137 -4.68 6.41 -16.19
C LEU A 137 -4.80 6.09 -14.69
N PHE A 138 -4.09 6.84 -13.86
CA PHE A 138 -4.17 6.64 -12.42
C PHE A 138 -5.38 7.34 -11.82
N ASP A 139 -6.10 6.60 -10.98
CA ASP A 139 -6.81 7.12 -9.83
C ASP A 139 -5.89 7.04 -8.58
N LEU A 140 -6.35 7.55 -7.44
CA LEU A 140 -5.54 7.51 -6.22
C LEU A 140 -5.19 6.08 -5.79
N THR A 141 -6.16 5.17 -5.83
CA THR A 141 -5.96 3.78 -5.37
C THR A 141 -4.92 3.06 -6.23
N SER A 142 -5.04 3.15 -7.55
CA SER A 142 -4.10 2.49 -8.46
C SER A 142 -2.69 3.09 -8.36
N LEU A 143 -2.56 4.40 -8.13
CA LEU A 143 -1.27 5.04 -7.86
C LEU A 143 -0.66 4.53 -6.56
N GLN A 144 -1.42 4.46 -5.47
CA GLN A 144 -0.96 3.92 -4.19
C GLN A 144 -0.52 2.45 -4.31
N VAL A 145 -1.29 1.64 -5.02
CA VAL A 145 -0.97 0.22 -5.29
C VAL A 145 0.35 0.08 -6.05
N GLU A 146 0.53 0.86 -7.10
CA GLU A 146 1.74 0.80 -7.94
C GLU A 146 2.96 1.31 -7.16
N SER A 147 2.82 2.41 -6.42
CA SER A 147 3.87 2.98 -5.57
C SER A 147 4.31 2.02 -4.47
N ASN A 148 3.36 1.33 -3.83
CA ASN A 148 3.69 0.33 -2.83
C ASN A 148 4.44 -0.87 -3.43
N LYS A 149 4.04 -1.34 -4.62
CA LYS A 149 4.70 -2.44 -5.31
C LYS A 149 6.12 -2.07 -5.76
N LYS A 150 6.29 -0.94 -6.44
CA LYS A 150 7.57 -0.55 -7.08
C LYS A 150 8.52 0.17 -6.12
N LEU A 151 8.00 1.07 -5.28
CA LEU A 151 8.80 1.95 -4.44
C LEU A 151 8.75 1.56 -2.95
N GLY A 152 7.85 0.64 -2.55
CA GLY A 152 7.66 0.25 -1.16
C GLY A 152 6.99 1.32 -0.29
N LEU A 153 6.50 2.42 -0.88
CA LEU A 153 5.82 3.51 -0.18
C LEU A 153 4.49 3.03 0.40
N SER A 154 4.12 3.54 1.57
CA SER A 154 2.78 3.34 2.13
C SER A 154 1.72 4.13 1.35
N ALA A 155 0.46 3.80 1.57
CA ALA A 155 -0.66 4.53 0.99
C ALA A 155 -0.67 6.01 1.44
N ASP A 156 -0.30 6.29 2.68
CA ASP A 156 -0.24 7.63 3.25
C ASP A 156 0.94 8.43 2.69
N GLU A 157 2.14 7.82 2.60
CA GLU A 157 3.31 8.45 1.97
C GLU A 157 3.03 8.81 0.52
N THR A 158 2.41 7.89 -0.24
CA THR A 158 2.01 8.16 -1.65
C THR A 158 1.03 9.32 -1.73
N LEU A 159 -0.01 9.33 -0.86
CA LEU A 159 -0.99 10.42 -0.83
C LEU A 159 -0.34 11.77 -0.50
N LYS A 160 0.53 11.83 0.49
CA LYS A 160 1.26 13.06 0.85
C LYS A 160 2.14 13.55 -0.29
N THR A 161 2.84 12.64 -0.94
CA THR A 161 3.74 12.96 -2.05
C THR A 161 2.98 13.50 -3.27
N ILE A 162 1.89 12.82 -3.68
CA ILE A 162 1.09 13.28 -4.83
C ILE A 162 0.34 14.58 -4.52
N GLN A 163 -0.06 14.79 -3.26
CA GLN A 163 -0.66 16.03 -2.81
C GLN A 163 0.35 17.20 -2.92
N SER A 164 1.60 17.00 -2.53
CA SER A 164 2.68 18.00 -2.70
C SER A 164 2.93 18.31 -4.18
N LEU A 165 2.93 17.32 -5.07
CA LEU A 165 3.06 17.52 -6.52
C LEU A 165 1.88 18.33 -7.09
N TYR A 166 0.67 18.10 -6.59
CA TYR A 166 -0.51 18.88 -6.96
C TYR A 166 -0.39 20.34 -6.51
N GLU A 167 0.04 20.59 -5.28
CA GLU A 167 0.24 21.93 -4.74
C GLU A 167 1.32 22.71 -5.51
N LYS A 168 2.32 22.00 -6.05
CA LYS A 168 3.32 22.52 -6.99
C LYS A 168 2.80 22.66 -8.41
N LYS A 169 1.53 22.36 -8.68
CA LYS A 169 0.88 22.42 -10.00
C LYS A 169 1.49 21.51 -11.06
N LEU A 170 2.15 20.43 -10.67
CA LEU A 170 2.80 19.47 -11.59
C LEU A 170 1.85 18.36 -12.04
N VAL A 171 0.84 18.06 -11.22
CA VAL A 171 -0.20 17.05 -11.53
C VAL A 171 -1.58 17.60 -11.21
N THR A 172 -2.62 16.97 -11.75
CA THR A 172 -4.03 17.29 -11.45
C THR A 172 -4.42 16.83 -10.05
N TYR A 173 -5.63 17.17 -9.60
CA TYR A 173 -6.11 16.84 -8.25
C TYR A 173 -6.03 15.33 -7.98
N PRO A 174 -5.39 14.90 -6.87
CA PRO A 174 -5.03 13.50 -6.70
C PRO A 174 -6.08 12.62 -6.01
N ARG A 175 -7.08 13.19 -5.33
CA ARG A 175 -8.06 12.41 -4.56
C ARG A 175 -9.26 12.01 -5.42
N VAL A 176 -8.99 11.28 -6.49
CA VAL A 176 -9.95 10.89 -7.52
C VAL A 176 -10.15 9.38 -7.52
N ASP A 177 -11.32 8.95 -7.97
CA ASP A 177 -11.78 7.57 -8.04
C ASP A 177 -11.99 7.07 -9.48
N THR A 178 -11.72 7.92 -10.46
CA THR A 178 -11.82 7.58 -11.89
C THR A 178 -10.46 7.49 -12.56
N THR A 179 -10.37 6.64 -13.56
CA THR A 179 -9.21 6.46 -14.44
C THR A 179 -9.45 7.09 -15.82
N TYR A 180 -10.48 7.92 -15.96
CA TYR A 180 -10.90 8.53 -17.22
C TYR A 180 -10.73 10.04 -17.20
N LEU A 181 -10.60 10.61 -18.38
CA LEU A 181 -10.63 12.05 -18.63
C LEU A 181 -11.99 12.45 -19.22
N SER A 182 -12.40 13.68 -18.96
CA SER A 182 -13.53 14.30 -19.66
C SER A 182 -13.15 14.64 -21.10
N GLU A 183 -14.13 14.65 -21.98
CA GLU A 183 -13.92 14.85 -23.42
C GLU A 183 -13.40 16.25 -23.76
N ASP A 184 -13.73 17.26 -22.96
CA ASP A 184 -13.26 18.65 -23.08
C ASP A 184 -11.74 18.80 -22.85
N LEU A 185 -11.10 17.83 -22.20
CA LEU A 185 -9.65 17.82 -22.02
C LEU A 185 -8.88 17.34 -23.27
N HIS A 186 -9.54 16.67 -24.23
CA HIS A 186 -8.85 16.14 -25.39
C HIS A 186 -8.03 17.18 -26.17
N PRO A 187 -8.52 18.41 -26.47
CA PRO A 187 -7.72 19.43 -27.16
C PRO A 187 -6.48 19.90 -26.37
N LYS A 188 -6.48 19.73 -25.05
CA LYS A 188 -5.38 20.17 -24.16
C LYS A 188 -4.24 19.15 -24.07
N ILE A 189 -4.48 17.88 -24.45
CA ILE A 189 -3.51 16.79 -24.30
C ILE A 189 -2.22 17.06 -25.08
N GLU A 190 -2.32 17.58 -26.31
CA GLU A 190 -1.14 17.91 -27.11
C GLU A 190 -0.25 18.93 -26.40
N GLY A 191 -0.83 19.99 -25.84
CA GLY A 191 -0.10 21.01 -25.09
C GLY A 191 0.58 20.43 -23.84
N ILE A 192 -0.12 19.54 -23.11
CA ILE A 192 0.46 18.84 -21.96
C ILE A 192 1.67 17.99 -22.39
N MET A 193 1.54 17.19 -23.47
CA MET A 193 2.64 16.34 -23.95
C MET A 193 3.84 17.15 -24.44
N ARG A 194 3.64 18.29 -25.10
CA ARG A 194 4.72 19.20 -25.51
C ARG A 194 5.46 19.80 -24.32
N GLY A 195 4.78 20.05 -23.20
CA GLY A 195 5.36 20.53 -21.96
C GLY A 195 6.23 19.49 -21.22
N LEU A 196 6.07 18.20 -21.51
CA LEU A 196 6.87 17.12 -20.90
C LEU A 196 8.24 16.94 -21.58
N THR A 197 9.04 18.00 -21.62
CA THR A 197 10.30 18.07 -22.38
C THR A 197 11.31 16.98 -22.00
N THR A 198 11.41 16.62 -20.72
CA THR A 198 12.29 15.53 -20.23
C THR A 198 11.88 14.15 -20.78
N TYR A 199 10.65 14.01 -21.22
CA TYR A 199 10.09 12.77 -21.79
C TYR A 199 9.91 12.83 -23.31
N SER A 200 10.53 13.81 -23.99
CA SER A 200 10.41 14.07 -25.43
C SER A 200 10.68 12.83 -26.27
N ARG A 201 11.61 11.97 -25.88
CA ARG A 201 11.89 10.69 -26.58
C ARG A 201 10.66 9.79 -26.71
N PHE A 202 9.70 9.87 -25.76
CA PHE A 202 8.44 9.11 -25.82
C PHE A 202 7.31 9.92 -26.44
N THR A 203 7.22 11.21 -26.14
CA THR A 203 6.11 12.05 -26.63
C THR A 203 6.25 12.42 -28.10
N SER A 204 7.48 12.49 -28.65
CA SER A 204 7.72 12.86 -30.07
C SER A 204 7.00 11.94 -31.06
N ALA A 205 7.00 10.63 -30.79
CA ALA A 205 6.33 9.66 -31.66
C ALA A 205 4.80 9.86 -31.69
N ILE A 206 4.21 10.20 -30.54
CA ILE A 206 2.76 10.49 -30.44
C ILE A 206 2.41 11.80 -31.15
N LEU A 207 3.25 12.82 -30.97
CA LEU A 207 3.03 14.17 -31.49
C LEU A 207 3.23 14.32 -33.00
N GLN A 208 3.70 13.27 -33.71
CA GLN A 208 3.78 13.23 -35.18
C GLN A 208 2.41 13.06 -35.86
N GLN A 209 1.41 12.62 -35.11
CA GLN A 209 0.05 12.39 -35.61
C GLN A 209 -0.97 13.08 -34.67
N PRO A 210 -2.17 13.38 -35.13
CA PRO A 210 -3.24 13.86 -34.25
C PRO A 210 -3.50 12.87 -33.13
N ILE A 211 -3.59 13.37 -31.90
CA ILE A 211 -3.82 12.52 -30.73
C ILE A 211 -5.19 11.87 -30.81
N PRO A 212 -5.29 10.53 -30.76
CA PRO A 212 -6.56 9.84 -30.91
C PRO A 212 -7.47 10.06 -29.69
N LYS A 213 -8.76 10.29 -29.92
CA LYS A 213 -9.78 10.36 -28.87
C LYS A 213 -10.23 8.94 -28.49
N LEU A 214 -9.45 8.28 -27.64
CA LEU A 214 -9.67 6.89 -27.23
C LEU A 214 -10.78 6.79 -26.19
N LYS A 215 -11.80 5.96 -26.41
CA LYS A 215 -12.86 5.66 -25.43
C LYS A 215 -12.33 4.99 -24.14
N THR A 216 -11.15 4.42 -24.17
CA THR A 216 -10.47 3.85 -23.01
C THR A 216 -9.86 4.92 -22.10
N VAL A 217 -9.71 6.15 -22.61
CA VAL A 217 -9.14 7.32 -21.92
C VAL A 217 -10.22 8.36 -21.65
N PHE A 218 -11.09 8.68 -22.62
CA PHE A 218 -12.11 9.72 -22.52
C PHE A 218 -13.52 9.12 -22.43
N ASP A 219 -14.23 9.42 -21.33
CA ASP A 219 -15.60 8.97 -21.13
C ASP A 219 -16.26 9.84 -20.04
N ASP A 220 -17.06 10.83 -20.44
CA ASP A 220 -17.75 11.76 -19.54
C ASP A 220 -18.68 11.05 -18.55
N LYS A 221 -19.24 9.90 -18.95
CA LYS A 221 -20.13 9.12 -18.06
C LYS A 221 -19.40 8.47 -16.88
N LYS A 222 -18.07 8.38 -16.97
CA LYS A 222 -17.19 7.80 -15.93
C LYS A 222 -16.37 8.83 -15.18
N VAL A 223 -16.58 10.10 -15.48
CA VAL A 223 -16.02 11.23 -14.76
C VAL A 223 -17.14 11.85 -13.93
N THR A 224 -16.99 11.86 -12.62
CA THR A 224 -17.96 12.46 -11.69
C THR A 224 -17.53 13.89 -11.33
N ASP A 225 -16.86 14.05 -10.20
CA ASP A 225 -16.41 15.37 -9.70
C ASP A 225 -15.04 15.77 -10.28
N HIS A 226 -14.20 14.79 -10.55
CA HIS A 226 -12.82 14.97 -11.00
C HIS A 226 -12.45 13.91 -12.03
N HIS A 227 -11.50 14.23 -12.91
CA HIS A 227 -10.91 13.29 -13.87
C HIS A 227 -9.65 12.61 -13.26
N ALA A 228 -9.11 11.63 -13.96
CA ALA A 228 -7.90 10.90 -13.59
C ALA A 228 -6.68 11.81 -13.29
N ILE A 229 -5.72 11.27 -12.55
CA ILE A 229 -4.45 11.95 -12.25
C ILE A 229 -3.57 11.96 -13.50
N ILE A 230 -3.26 13.16 -13.98
CA ILE A 230 -2.37 13.38 -15.13
C ILE A 230 -1.37 14.51 -14.84
N PRO A 231 -0.24 14.57 -15.55
CA PRO A 231 0.66 15.73 -15.48
C PRO A 231 -0.02 16.96 -16.09
N THR A 232 0.40 18.15 -15.70
CA THR A 232 -0.12 19.43 -16.20
C THR A 232 0.67 19.96 -17.40
N GLY A 233 1.81 19.35 -17.74
CA GLY A 233 2.74 19.85 -18.75
C GLY A 233 3.70 20.94 -18.24
N VAL A 234 3.59 21.34 -16.97
CA VAL A 234 4.56 22.24 -16.34
C VAL A 234 5.87 21.49 -16.10
N THR A 235 6.99 22.14 -16.39
CA THR A 235 8.32 21.55 -16.14
C THR A 235 8.56 21.33 -14.65
N ALA A 236 8.87 20.08 -14.30
CA ALA A 236 9.13 19.71 -12.92
C ALA A 236 10.47 20.29 -12.44
N SER A 237 10.41 21.17 -11.44
CA SER A 237 11.59 21.74 -10.78
C SER A 237 11.37 21.80 -9.27
N GLY A 238 12.46 21.74 -8.50
CA GLY A 238 12.38 21.85 -7.03
C GLY A 238 11.64 20.71 -6.34
N ILE A 239 11.67 19.50 -6.91
CA ILE A 239 11.06 18.29 -6.34
C ILE A 239 12.12 17.37 -5.74
N ASN A 240 11.77 16.68 -4.65
CA ASN A 240 12.66 15.73 -4.00
C ASN A 240 12.66 14.37 -4.73
N PRO A 241 13.61 13.45 -4.41
CA PRO A 241 13.70 12.14 -5.10
C PRO A 241 12.42 11.31 -5.06
N THR A 242 11.67 11.30 -3.96
CA THR A 242 10.41 10.56 -3.85
C THR A 242 9.32 11.18 -4.72
N GLU A 243 9.24 12.51 -4.72
CA GLU A 243 8.34 13.24 -5.61
C GLU A 243 8.68 12.97 -7.09
N GLN A 244 9.98 12.93 -7.43
CA GLN A 244 10.43 12.61 -8.79
C GLN A 244 9.98 11.22 -9.21
N GLN A 245 10.09 10.21 -8.35
CA GLN A 245 9.65 8.85 -8.63
C GLN A 245 8.13 8.76 -8.87
N ILE A 246 7.33 9.40 -8.03
CA ILE A 246 5.86 9.43 -8.18
C ILE A 246 5.49 10.21 -9.45
N TYR A 247 6.13 11.34 -9.72
CA TYR A 247 5.91 12.13 -10.93
C TYR A 247 6.24 11.33 -12.19
N ASP A 248 7.38 10.64 -12.23
CA ASP A 248 7.78 9.77 -13.34
C ASP A 248 6.74 8.67 -13.58
N MET A 249 6.23 8.03 -12.53
CA MET A 249 5.16 7.03 -12.65
C MET A 249 3.89 7.62 -13.31
N VAL A 250 3.46 8.81 -12.87
CA VAL A 250 2.26 9.47 -13.41
C VAL A 250 2.49 9.86 -14.88
N VAL A 251 3.64 10.46 -15.20
CA VAL A 251 3.96 10.88 -16.57
C VAL A 251 4.06 9.68 -17.51
N ARG A 252 4.79 8.63 -17.13
CA ARG A 252 4.89 7.41 -17.97
C ARG A 252 3.54 6.74 -18.18
N ARG A 253 2.70 6.67 -17.15
CA ARG A 253 1.36 6.12 -17.25
C ARG A 253 0.49 6.94 -18.21
N PHE A 254 0.57 8.27 -18.14
CA PHE A 254 -0.11 9.19 -19.02
C PHE A 254 0.33 9.00 -20.48
N ILE A 255 1.63 8.98 -20.74
CA ILE A 255 2.18 8.77 -22.08
C ILE A 255 1.76 7.40 -22.63
N ALA A 256 1.92 6.34 -21.83
CA ALA A 256 1.58 4.96 -22.22
C ALA A 256 0.10 4.79 -22.62
N ALA A 257 -0.82 5.58 -22.05
CA ALA A 257 -2.24 5.54 -22.38
C ALA A 257 -2.54 5.97 -23.84
N PHE A 258 -1.63 6.69 -24.49
CA PHE A 258 -1.77 7.17 -25.88
C PHE A 258 -0.83 6.46 -26.87
N TYR A 259 -0.02 5.53 -26.40
CA TYR A 259 0.81 4.71 -27.29
C TYR A 259 -0.02 3.67 -28.05
N PRO A 260 0.52 3.07 -29.13
CA PRO A 260 -0.07 1.89 -29.74
C PRO A 260 -0.22 0.73 -28.74
N GLU A 261 -1.22 -0.12 -28.95
CA GLU A 261 -1.38 -1.35 -28.17
C GLU A 261 -0.17 -2.28 -28.35
N CYS A 262 0.21 -3.02 -27.31
CA CYS A 262 1.24 -4.04 -27.42
C CYS A 262 0.69 -5.23 -28.21
N LYS A 263 1.37 -5.62 -29.30
CA LYS A 263 1.00 -6.80 -30.10
C LYS A 263 1.74 -8.03 -29.57
N VAL A 264 1.01 -9.09 -29.35
CA VAL A 264 1.53 -10.35 -28.83
C VAL A 264 1.09 -11.52 -29.70
N SER A 265 1.91 -12.55 -29.74
CA SER A 265 1.55 -13.85 -30.29
C SER A 265 1.38 -14.83 -29.15
N ASN A 266 0.20 -15.40 -29.01
CA ASN A 266 -0.10 -16.43 -28.03
C ASN A 266 -0.09 -17.78 -28.74
N THR A 267 0.85 -18.65 -28.37
CA THR A 267 0.97 -20.00 -28.90
C THR A 267 0.36 -20.98 -27.90
N THR A 268 -0.50 -21.86 -28.37
CA THR A 268 -1.05 -22.98 -27.62
C THR A 268 -0.77 -24.28 -28.38
N VAL A 269 -0.15 -25.21 -27.72
CA VAL A 269 0.15 -26.52 -28.28
C VAL A 269 -0.56 -27.59 -27.45
N LEU A 270 -1.41 -28.35 -28.09
CA LEU A 270 -2.02 -29.54 -27.50
C LEU A 270 -1.33 -30.79 -28.03
N ALA A 271 -1.06 -31.70 -27.14
CA ALA A 271 -0.38 -32.94 -27.44
C ALA A 271 -1.00 -34.08 -26.63
N LYS A 272 -0.66 -35.30 -26.95
CA LYS A 272 -1.04 -36.49 -26.17
C LYS A 272 0.13 -37.49 -26.04
N VAL A 273 0.09 -38.24 -24.95
CA VAL A 273 0.95 -39.40 -24.75
C VAL A 273 0.05 -40.57 -24.36
N GLY A 274 -0.18 -41.48 -25.29
CA GLY A 274 -1.23 -42.48 -25.13
C GLY A 274 -2.61 -41.84 -24.96
N GLN A 275 -3.22 -42.01 -23.78
CA GLN A 275 -4.54 -41.43 -23.45
C GLN A 275 -4.48 -40.13 -22.62
N ILE A 276 -3.29 -39.66 -22.31
CA ILE A 276 -3.11 -38.46 -21.47
C ILE A 276 -2.85 -37.26 -22.35
N ASP A 277 -3.70 -36.23 -22.19
CA ASP A 277 -3.55 -34.95 -22.88
C ASP A 277 -2.50 -34.07 -22.20
N PHE A 278 -1.73 -33.36 -23.00
CA PHE A 278 -0.70 -32.42 -22.59
C PHE A 278 -0.91 -31.08 -23.22
N LYS A 279 -0.49 -30.01 -22.52
CA LYS A 279 -0.57 -28.65 -23.02
C LYS A 279 0.72 -27.89 -22.73
N ALA A 280 1.16 -27.13 -23.71
CA ALA A 280 2.13 -26.05 -23.55
C ALA A 280 1.52 -24.73 -24.03
N SER A 281 1.90 -23.63 -23.39
CA SER A 281 1.47 -22.29 -23.82
C SER A 281 2.66 -21.33 -23.73
N GLY A 282 2.81 -20.50 -24.76
CA GLY A 282 3.82 -19.46 -24.84
C GLY A 282 3.23 -18.13 -25.26
N LYS A 283 3.93 -17.06 -24.93
CA LYS A 283 3.56 -15.72 -25.33
C LYS A 283 4.83 -15.02 -25.82
N GLN A 284 4.75 -14.43 -27.00
CA GLN A 284 5.83 -13.64 -27.60
C GLN A 284 5.34 -12.23 -27.84
N ILE A 285 6.14 -11.23 -27.46
CA ILE A 285 5.86 -9.84 -27.79
C ILE A 285 6.36 -9.60 -29.23
N ILE A 286 5.41 -9.26 -30.14
CA ILE A 286 5.72 -8.93 -31.54
C ILE A 286 6.08 -7.44 -31.66
N ASP A 287 5.27 -6.57 -31.04
CA ASP A 287 5.47 -5.12 -31.00
C ASP A 287 5.21 -4.65 -29.56
N PRO A 288 6.22 -4.11 -28.87
CA PRO A 288 6.07 -3.72 -27.49
C PRO A 288 5.05 -2.60 -27.26
N GLY A 289 4.75 -1.76 -28.27
CA GLY A 289 3.78 -0.69 -28.17
C GLY A 289 4.01 0.18 -26.90
N TRP A 290 2.95 0.35 -26.08
CA TRP A 290 3.01 1.14 -24.85
C TRP A 290 4.04 0.64 -23.81
N ARG A 291 4.47 -0.60 -23.89
CA ARG A 291 5.49 -1.17 -22.96
C ARG A 291 6.85 -0.48 -23.11
N LEU A 292 7.16 0.10 -24.28
CA LEU A 292 8.40 0.86 -24.54
C LEU A 292 8.62 1.99 -23.51
N VAL A 293 7.53 2.59 -23.02
CA VAL A 293 7.61 3.68 -22.03
C VAL A 293 8.23 3.21 -20.70
N TRP A 294 8.29 1.88 -20.45
CA TRP A 294 8.77 1.27 -19.20
C TRP A 294 10.09 0.49 -19.34
N GLU A 295 10.62 0.31 -20.54
CA GLU A 295 11.77 -0.60 -20.78
C GLU A 295 13.05 -0.20 -20.08
N GLU A 296 13.25 1.08 -19.76
CA GLU A 296 14.46 1.55 -19.08
C GLU A 296 14.41 1.46 -17.54
N SER A 297 13.28 1.14 -16.96
CA SER A 297 13.15 1.00 -15.50
C SER A 297 13.56 -0.39 -14.98
N LYS A 298 14.30 -1.18 -15.76
CA LYS A 298 14.67 -2.58 -15.48
C LYS A 298 15.62 -2.79 -14.30
N ASP A 299 16.11 -1.73 -13.62
CA ASP A 299 17.20 -1.88 -12.67
C ASP A 299 16.82 -2.33 -11.24
N THR A 300 15.55 -2.51 -10.90
CA THR A 300 15.18 -2.76 -9.49
C THR A 300 14.26 -3.93 -9.17
N ASP A 301 13.71 -4.68 -10.12
CA ASP A 301 12.76 -5.75 -9.80
C ASP A 301 13.25 -7.13 -10.24
N SER A 302 13.76 -7.92 -9.26
CA SER A 302 14.13 -9.34 -9.47
C SER A 302 12.91 -10.21 -9.83
N ASP A 303 11.71 -9.83 -9.39
CA ASP A 303 10.46 -10.54 -9.70
C ASP A 303 9.96 -10.22 -11.13
N ALA A 304 10.25 -9.02 -11.66
CA ALA A 304 9.90 -8.64 -13.03
C ALA A 304 10.78 -9.35 -14.08
N LYS A 305 12.05 -9.63 -13.75
CA LYS A 305 12.95 -10.40 -14.65
C LYS A 305 12.43 -11.81 -14.92
N SER A 306 11.92 -12.50 -13.90
CA SER A 306 11.42 -13.88 -14.05
C SER A 306 10.14 -13.95 -14.88
N THR A 307 9.33 -12.90 -14.88
CA THR A 307 8.07 -12.84 -15.64
C THR A 307 8.34 -12.49 -17.11
N THR A 308 9.26 -11.56 -17.36
CA THR A 308 9.61 -11.12 -18.73
C THR A 308 10.39 -12.20 -19.49
N GLU A 309 11.25 -12.96 -18.81
CA GLU A 309 11.98 -14.10 -19.42
C GLU A 309 11.04 -15.26 -19.77
N LYS A 310 10.00 -15.51 -18.97
CA LYS A 310 8.95 -16.50 -19.28
C LYS A 310 8.01 -16.02 -20.40
N GLU A 311 7.77 -14.73 -20.51
CA GLU A 311 6.92 -14.14 -21.56
C GLU A 311 7.58 -14.12 -22.95
N ASN A 312 8.91 -14.20 -23.05
CA ASN A 312 9.64 -14.17 -24.31
C ASN A 312 10.19 -15.55 -24.74
N GLN A 313 9.65 -16.66 -24.21
CA GLN A 313 10.00 -17.99 -24.71
C GLN A 313 9.42 -18.19 -26.11
N THR A 314 10.29 -18.06 -27.10
CA THR A 314 9.98 -18.47 -28.49
C THR A 314 9.82 -19.98 -28.49
N MET A 315 8.58 -20.45 -28.69
CA MET A 315 8.35 -21.89 -28.88
C MET A 315 8.79 -22.29 -30.28
N PRO A 316 9.38 -23.50 -30.43
CA PRO A 316 9.59 -24.08 -31.76
C PRO A 316 8.24 -24.27 -32.50
N GLU A 317 8.29 -24.28 -33.81
CA GLU A 317 7.13 -24.66 -34.62
C GLU A 317 6.88 -26.17 -34.50
N PHE A 318 5.62 -26.49 -34.29
CA PHE A 318 5.14 -27.88 -34.23
C PHE A 318 4.14 -28.13 -35.36
N GLN A 319 4.10 -29.37 -35.84
CA GLN A 319 3.13 -29.80 -36.85
C GLN A 319 2.14 -30.80 -36.23
N ALA A 320 0.84 -30.63 -36.54
CA ALA A 320 -0.17 -31.59 -36.12
C ALA A 320 0.13 -32.99 -36.68
N GLY A 321 0.04 -34.03 -35.85
CA GLY A 321 0.41 -35.38 -36.17
C GLY A 321 1.92 -35.68 -36.05
N GLU A 322 2.74 -34.71 -35.72
CA GLU A 322 4.15 -34.91 -35.43
C GLU A 322 4.29 -35.77 -34.15
N SER A 323 5.11 -36.82 -34.21
CA SER A 323 5.31 -37.75 -33.10
C SER A 323 6.79 -38.07 -32.93
N GLY A 324 7.19 -38.34 -31.69
CA GLY A 324 8.58 -38.69 -31.41
C GLY A 324 8.86 -39.01 -29.94
N PRO A 325 10.14 -39.38 -29.65
CA PRO A 325 10.59 -39.60 -28.29
C PRO A 325 10.56 -38.31 -27.46
N HIS A 326 10.25 -38.40 -26.19
CA HIS A 326 10.15 -37.30 -25.23
C HIS A 326 10.76 -37.67 -23.88
N GLU A 327 10.92 -36.73 -23.01
CA GLU A 327 11.52 -36.91 -21.69
C GLU A 327 10.47 -36.63 -20.60
N PRO A 328 9.67 -37.64 -20.18
CA PRO A 328 8.67 -37.48 -19.15
C PRO A 328 9.31 -37.47 -17.76
N PHE A 329 8.77 -36.61 -16.89
CA PHE A 329 9.21 -36.48 -15.50
C PHE A 329 8.05 -36.12 -14.57
N ILE A 330 8.27 -36.35 -13.27
CA ILE A 330 7.36 -35.97 -12.20
C ILE A 330 7.83 -34.66 -11.61
N HIS A 331 6.94 -33.68 -11.52
CA HIS A 331 7.13 -32.48 -10.75
C HIS A 331 6.44 -32.63 -9.39
N GLN A 332 7.23 -32.70 -8.30
CA GLN A 332 6.71 -32.71 -6.94
C GLN A 332 6.57 -31.27 -6.44
N GLY A 333 5.39 -30.93 -5.94
CA GLY A 333 5.09 -29.64 -5.35
C GLY A 333 4.43 -29.77 -3.97
N LYS A 334 4.37 -28.65 -3.26
CA LYS A 334 3.61 -28.53 -2.01
C LYS A 334 2.63 -27.38 -2.15
N THR A 335 1.41 -27.56 -1.66
CA THR A 335 0.47 -26.47 -1.57
C THR A 335 1.03 -25.39 -0.61
N THR A 336 0.78 -24.14 -0.93
CA THR A 336 1.24 -23.00 -0.12
C THR A 336 0.03 -22.23 0.41
N PRO A 337 0.13 -21.66 1.62
CA PRO A 337 -0.94 -20.84 2.15
C PRO A 337 -1.14 -19.59 1.28
N PRO A 338 -2.30 -18.94 1.34
CA PRO A 338 -2.49 -17.65 0.71
C PRO A 338 -1.47 -16.65 1.25
N LYS A 339 -1.07 -15.68 0.42
CA LYS A 339 -0.10 -14.67 0.83
C LYS A 339 -0.75 -13.68 1.81
N TYR A 340 0.03 -13.22 2.79
CA TYR A 340 -0.36 -12.07 3.63
C TYR A 340 -0.75 -10.87 2.76
N TYR A 341 -1.61 -10.04 3.28
CA TYR A 341 -1.84 -8.75 2.64
C TYR A 341 -0.60 -7.87 2.72
N THR A 342 -0.32 -7.16 1.63
CA THR A 342 0.49 -5.95 1.61
C THR A 342 -0.45 -4.75 1.56
N GLU A 343 0.03 -3.52 1.77
CA GLU A 343 -0.83 -2.34 1.61
C GLU A 343 -1.46 -2.29 0.21
N ALA A 344 -0.70 -2.62 -0.84
CA ALA A 344 -1.19 -2.71 -2.21
C ALA A 344 -2.35 -3.70 -2.37
N THR A 345 -2.19 -4.92 -1.84
CA THR A 345 -3.24 -5.95 -1.97
C THR A 345 -4.42 -5.69 -1.05
N LEU A 346 -4.22 -5.06 0.11
CA LEU A 346 -5.30 -4.61 0.99
C LEU A 346 -6.13 -3.50 0.34
N LEU A 347 -5.49 -2.50 -0.27
CA LEU A 347 -6.19 -1.44 -1.00
C LEU A 347 -7.07 -2.01 -2.13
N ARG A 348 -6.55 -3.00 -2.87
CA ARG A 348 -7.35 -3.71 -3.89
C ARG A 348 -8.49 -4.52 -3.27
N ALA A 349 -8.26 -5.20 -2.14
CA ALA A 349 -9.32 -5.92 -1.43
C ALA A 349 -10.41 -4.97 -0.93
N MET A 350 -10.04 -3.80 -0.40
CA MET A 350 -11.01 -2.77 0.00
C MET A 350 -11.81 -2.25 -1.20
N GLU A 351 -11.16 -1.99 -2.33
CA GLU A 351 -11.80 -1.52 -3.56
C GLU A 351 -12.77 -2.56 -4.14
N THR A 352 -12.40 -3.83 -4.12
CA THR A 352 -13.19 -4.91 -4.71
C THR A 352 -14.05 -5.66 -3.69
N ALA A 353 -14.18 -5.14 -2.47
CA ALA A 353 -14.90 -5.80 -1.38
C ALA A 353 -16.38 -6.09 -1.69
N GLY A 354 -16.99 -5.32 -2.58
CA GLY A 354 -18.34 -5.63 -3.09
C GLY A 354 -18.47 -7.02 -3.72
N LYS A 355 -17.39 -7.57 -4.28
CA LYS A 355 -17.39 -8.94 -4.84
C LYS A 355 -17.55 -10.03 -3.78
N LEU A 356 -17.30 -9.71 -2.51
CA LEU A 356 -17.46 -10.62 -1.37
C LEU A 356 -18.90 -10.63 -0.83
N VAL A 357 -19.75 -9.74 -1.31
CA VAL A 357 -21.16 -9.62 -0.91
C VAL A 357 -22.02 -10.52 -1.82
N GLU A 358 -22.82 -11.39 -1.21
CA GLU A 358 -23.66 -12.34 -1.96
C GLU A 358 -24.85 -11.65 -2.61
N ASP A 359 -25.45 -10.68 -1.94
CA ASP A 359 -26.57 -9.90 -2.43
C ASP A 359 -26.19 -9.02 -3.62
N GLU A 360 -26.88 -9.18 -4.75
CA GLU A 360 -26.57 -8.50 -6.01
C GLU A 360 -26.81 -6.99 -5.95
N GLU A 361 -27.85 -6.53 -5.27
CA GLU A 361 -28.17 -5.11 -5.14
C GLU A 361 -27.14 -4.40 -4.24
N LEU A 362 -26.72 -5.04 -3.15
CA LEU A 362 -25.65 -4.52 -2.29
C LEU A 362 -24.31 -4.53 -3.00
N ARG A 363 -24.04 -5.57 -3.79
CA ARG A 363 -22.84 -5.65 -4.65
C ARG A 363 -22.80 -4.49 -5.62
N ASP A 364 -23.90 -4.18 -6.28
CA ASP A 364 -24.02 -3.05 -7.21
C ASP A 364 -23.87 -1.70 -6.50
N ALA A 365 -24.42 -1.56 -5.29
CA ALA A 365 -24.22 -0.36 -4.49
C ALA A 365 -22.74 -0.13 -4.11
N MET A 366 -21.95 -1.19 -4.05
CA MET A 366 -20.52 -1.14 -3.69
C MET A 366 -19.57 -1.11 -4.90
N LYS A 367 -20.07 -1.28 -6.13
CA LYS A 367 -19.22 -1.36 -7.34
C LYS A 367 -18.28 -0.17 -7.50
N GLU A 368 -18.71 1.02 -7.11
CA GLU A 368 -17.96 2.27 -7.32
C GLU A 368 -16.95 2.52 -6.21
N ASN A 369 -17.28 2.20 -4.96
CA ASN A 369 -16.50 2.64 -3.81
C ASN A 369 -15.87 1.51 -2.97
N GLY A 370 -16.37 0.28 -3.04
CA GLY A 370 -15.93 -0.81 -2.17
C GLY A 370 -16.10 -0.47 -0.68
N ILE A 371 -15.11 -0.85 0.15
CA ILE A 371 -15.01 -0.43 1.55
C ILE A 371 -14.17 0.84 1.63
N GLY A 372 -14.80 1.95 2.01
CA GLY A 372 -14.17 3.26 2.13
C GLY A 372 -13.87 3.93 0.78
N ARG A 373 -13.94 5.25 0.76
CA ARG A 373 -13.57 6.04 -0.43
C ARG A 373 -12.06 6.06 -0.63
N PRO A 374 -11.55 6.17 -1.85
CA PRO A 374 -10.11 6.23 -2.14
C PRO A 374 -9.34 7.20 -1.24
N SER A 375 -9.91 8.40 -1.03
CA SER A 375 -9.31 9.46 -0.20
C SER A 375 -9.18 9.12 1.29
N THR A 376 -9.93 8.13 1.80
CA THR A 376 -9.97 7.77 3.23
C THR A 376 -9.26 6.46 3.55
N ARG A 377 -9.02 5.58 2.57
CA ARG A 377 -8.41 4.25 2.79
C ARG A 377 -7.05 4.32 3.45
N ALA A 378 -6.19 5.24 3.00
CA ALA A 378 -4.87 5.44 3.61
C ALA A 378 -4.96 5.74 5.10
N ASN A 379 -5.81 6.71 5.50
CA ASN A 379 -6.00 7.07 6.91
C ASN A 379 -6.60 5.92 7.74
N ILE A 380 -7.42 5.07 7.14
CA ILE A 380 -7.97 3.88 7.81
C ILE A 380 -6.83 2.89 8.10
N ILE A 381 -5.97 2.59 7.12
CA ILE A 381 -4.82 1.70 7.30
C ILE A 381 -3.87 2.27 8.37
N GLU A 382 -3.54 3.56 8.30
CA GLU A 382 -2.73 4.23 9.32
C GLU A 382 -3.37 4.18 10.71
N THR A 383 -4.70 4.25 10.80
CA THR A 383 -5.41 4.11 12.06
C THR A 383 -5.27 2.70 12.63
N LEU A 384 -5.29 1.64 11.80
CA LEU A 384 -5.03 0.27 12.26
C LEU A 384 -3.62 0.13 12.84
N PHE A 385 -2.60 0.72 12.22
CA PHE A 385 -1.23 0.77 12.76
C PHE A 385 -1.16 1.55 14.08
N ARG A 386 -1.71 2.76 14.12
CA ARG A 386 -1.71 3.63 15.30
C ARG A 386 -2.41 2.98 16.50
N ARG A 387 -3.48 2.22 16.25
CA ARG A 387 -4.19 1.43 17.27
C ARG A 387 -3.50 0.11 17.60
N LYS A 388 -2.39 -0.21 16.95
CA LYS A 388 -1.65 -1.46 17.13
C LYS A 388 -2.49 -2.71 16.89
N TYR A 389 -3.44 -2.63 15.96
CA TYR A 389 -4.22 -3.78 15.51
C TYR A 389 -3.46 -4.61 14.48
N ILE A 390 -2.59 -3.95 13.72
CA ILE A 390 -1.71 -4.55 12.74
C ILE A 390 -0.29 -4.04 12.90
N GLU A 391 0.66 -4.83 12.41
CA GLU A 391 2.07 -4.45 12.30
C GLU A 391 2.59 -4.79 10.90
N LYS A 392 3.66 -4.12 10.47
CA LYS A 392 4.32 -4.37 9.19
C LYS A 392 5.56 -5.23 9.41
N LYS A 393 5.60 -6.43 8.80
CA LYS A 393 6.80 -7.28 8.74
C LYS A 393 7.30 -7.33 7.30
N ARG A 394 8.36 -6.59 6.99
CA ARG A 394 8.80 -6.31 5.60
C ARG A 394 7.68 -5.63 4.81
N LYS A 395 7.14 -6.29 3.78
CA LYS A 395 6.00 -5.80 2.98
C LYS A 395 4.63 -6.29 3.50
N ASN A 396 4.62 -7.27 4.41
CA ASN A 396 3.41 -7.94 4.86
C ASN A 396 2.74 -7.22 6.02
N LEU A 397 1.41 -7.18 5.99
CA LEU A 397 0.55 -6.72 7.08
C LEU A 397 0.16 -7.92 7.94
N ILE A 398 0.52 -7.87 9.21
CA ILE A 398 0.30 -8.95 10.18
C ILE A 398 -0.68 -8.45 11.24
N ALA A 399 -1.71 -9.24 11.54
CA ALA A 399 -2.61 -8.93 12.63
C ALA A 399 -1.91 -9.16 13.97
N THR A 400 -2.04 -8.20 14.88
CA THR A 400 -1.52 -8.34 16.25
C THR A 400 -2.51 -9.11 17.13
N PRO A 401 -2.09 -9.62 18.29
CA PRO A 401 -3.02 -10.22 19.27
C PRO A 401 -4.17 -9.29 19.65
N THR A 402 -3.94 -7.97 19.71
CA THR A 402 -5.00 -6.98 19.96
C THR A 402 -6.00 -6.91 18.79
N GLY A 403 -5.52 -6.94 17.56
CA GLY A 403 -6.40 -6.93 16.37
C GLY A 403 -7.22 -8.21 16.26
N ILE A 404 -6.59 -9.38 16.45
CA ILE A 404 -7.27 -10.69 16.45
C ILE A 404 -8.33 -10.72 17.55
N GLY A 405 -7.94 -10.33 18.78
CA GLY A 405 -8.85 -10.29 19.91
C GLY A 405 -10.04 -9.36 19.71
N LEU A 406 -9.83 -8.18 19.10
CA LEU A 406 -10.91 -7.25 18.80
C LEU A 406 -11.94 -7.85 17.83
N ILE A 407 -11.48 -8.46 16.73
CA ILE A 407 -12.40 -9.10 15.76
C ILE A 407 -13.12 -10.29 16.38
N GLY A 408 -12.45 -11.07 17.26
CA GLY A 408 -13.06 -12.17 17.99
C GLY A 408 -14.13 -11.75 19.01
N LEU A 409 -14.03 -10.53 19.57
CA LEU A 409 -15.03 -9.98 20.50
C LEU A 409 -16.31 -9.47 19.81
N ILE A 410 -16.21 -9.09 18.54
CA ILE A 410 -17.36 -8.60 17.78
C ILE A 410 -18.17 -9.81 17.32
N GLN A 411 -19.35 -10.02 17.94
CA GLN A 411 -20.25 -11.11 17.59
C GLN A 411 -21.09 -10.76 16.35
N ASN A 412 -21.43 -9.49 16.18
CA ASN A 412 -22.21 -9.01 15.05
C ASN A 412 -21.38 -9.07 13.74
N ASP A 413 -21.70 -10.02 12.87
CA ASP A 413 -21.00 -10.25 11.61
C ASP A 413 -21.13 -9.08 10.62
N LEU A 414 -22.22 -8.32 10.65
CA LEU A 414 -22.39 -7.14 9.81
C LEU A 414 -21.31 -6.08 10.05
N LEU A 415 -20.86 -5.92 11.30
CA LEU A 415 -19.76 -5.00 11.63
C LEU A 415 -18.39 -5.44 11.09
N LYS A 416 -18.23 -6.74 10.83
CA LYS A 416 -16.99 -7.35 10.31
C LYS A 416 -17.00 -7.49 8.79
N SER A 417 -18.17 -7.36 8.16
CA SER A 417 -18.37 -7.58 6.73
C SER A 417 -18.47 -6.27 5.94
N ALA A 418 -18.37 -6.39 4.62
CA ALA A 418 -18.63 -5.31 3.69
C ALA A 418 -20.12 -4.96 3.55
N GLU A 419 -21.02 -5.89 3.96
CA GLU A 419 -22.47 -5.77 3.76
C GLU A 419 -23.05 -4.52 4.41
N LEU A 420 -22.67 -4.21 5.66
CA LEU A 420 -23.14 -3.01 6.34
C LEU A 420 -22.85 -1.76 5.52
N THR A 421 -21.68 -1.70 4.91
CA THR A 421 -21.33 -0.59 4.00
C THR A 421 -22.23 -0.58 2.78
N GLY A 422 -22.47 -1.73 2.16
CA GLY A 422 -23.39 -1.87 1.02
C GLY A 422 -24.83 -1.42 1.36
N GLN A 423 -25.37 -1.87 2.49
CA GLN A 423 -26.70 -1.48 2.97
C GLN A 423 -26.83 0.04 3.15
N TRP A 424 -25.82 0.67 3.77
CA TRP A 424 -25.83 2.11 3.96
C TRP A 424 -25.69 2.88 2.64
N GLU A 425 -24.78 2.50 1.77
CA GLU A 425 -24.59 3.16 0.47
C GLU A 425 -25.86 3.07 -0.39
N ARG A 426 -26.55 1.91 -0.36
CA ARG A 426 -27.85 1.75 -1.02
C ARG A 426 -28.88 2.73 -0.47
N LYS A 427 -29.06 2.79 0.85
CA LYS A 427 -30.03 3.68 1.50
C LYS A 427 -29.71 5.16 1.26
N LEU A 428 -28.44 5.54 1.33
CA LEU A 428 -27.97 6.90 1.06
C LEU A 428 -28.27 7.32 -0.39
N ARG A 429 -28.09 6.41 -1.37
CA ARG A 429 -28.51 6.66 -2.76
C ARG A 429 -30.03 6.81 -2.91
N LEU A 430 -30.82 6.09 -2.14
CA LEU A 430 -32.28 6.24 -2.13
C LEU A 430 -32.70 7.58 -1.51
N ILE A 431 -32.01 8.07 -0.47
CA ILE A 431 -32.20 9.41 0.08
C ILE A 431 -31.91 10.47 -0.99
N GLU A 432 -30.79 10.35 -1.70
CA GLU A 432 -30.39 11.27 -2.77
C GLU A 432 -31.44 11.32 -3.88
N LYS A 433 -32.01 10.17 -4.25
CA LYS A 433 -33.10 10.06 -5.23
C LYS A 433 -34.48 10.48 -4.68
N GLY A 434 -34.61 10.63 -3.37
CA GLY A 434 -35.85 10.98 -2.68
C GLY A 434 -36.86 9.86 -2.58
N SER A 435 -36.41 8.63 -2.64
CA SER A 435 -37.24 7.41 -2.47
C SER A 435 -37.04 6.74 -1.10
N TYR A 436 -36.30 7.38 -0.21
CA TYR A 436 -36.14 6.95 1.19
C TYR A 436 -35.92 8.18 2.08
N GLU A 437 -36.56 8.22 3.26
CA GLU A 437 -36.50 9.39 4.13
C GLU A 437 -35.27 9.37 5.04
N PRO A 438 -34.54 10.51 5.21
CA PRO A 438 -33.40 10.61 6.09
C PRO A 438 -33.67 10.24 7.55
N GLU A 439 -34.92 10.50 8.01
CA GLU A 439 -35.35 10.19 9.37
C GLU A 439 -35.49 8.68 9.61
N ASP A 440 -35.97 7.93 8.62
CA ASP A 440 -36.07 6.47 8.71
C ASP A 440 -34.66 5.85 8.81
N PHE A 441 -33.74 6.35 8.03
CA PHE A 441 -32.31 5.94 8.12
C PHE A 441 -31.73 6.19 9.52
N ARG A 442 -32.02 7.36 10.11
CA ARG A 442 -31.58 7.71 11.46
C ARG A 442 -32.19 6.79 12.52
N ASN A 443 -33.47 6.51 12.44
CA ASN A 443 -34.19 5.65 13.38
C ASN A 443 -33.65 4.21 13.34
N GLU A 444 -33.40 3.67 12.17
CA GLU A 444 -32.77 2.36 12.02
C GLU A 444 -31.34 2.33 12.59
N LEU A 445 -30.54 3.39 12.40
CA LEU A 445 -29.22 3.52 12.99
C LEU A 445 -29.27 3.51 14.52
N ILE A 446 -30.20 4.26 15.10
CA ILE A 446 -30.39 4.30 16.56
C ILE A 446 -30.76 2.92 17.07
N ALA A 447 -31.71 2.23 16.40
CA ALA A 447 -32.11 0.87 16.75
C ALA A 447 -30.93 -0.11 16.67
N MET A 448 -30.11 -0.04 15.60
CA MET A 448 -28.94 -0.88 15.42
C MET A 448 -27.89 -0.63 16.52
N VAL A 449 -27.59 0.64 16.83
CA VAL A 449 -26.61 0.99 17.88
C VAL A 449 -27.10 0.56 19.26
N LYS A 450 -28.41 0.67 19.53
CA LYS A 450 -29.01 0.18 20.76
C LYS A 450 -28.87 -1.34 20.87
N ALA A 451 -29.28 -2.09 19.84
CA ALA A 451 -29.12 -3.53 19.81
C ALA A 451 -27.67 -3.98 20.02
N LEU A 452 -26.71 -3.34 19.36
CA LEU A 452 -25.29 -3.58 19.57
C LEU A 452 -24.86 -3.29 21.02
N THR A 453 -25.40 -2.22 21.61
CA THR A 453 -25.09 -1.84 23.00
C THR A 453 -25.60 -2.90 23.97
N ASP A 454 -26.83 -3.35 23.80
CA ASP A 454 -27.43 -4.39 24.61
C ASP A 454 -26.68 -5.72 24.46
N GLU A 455 -26.39 -6.15 23.23
CA GLU A 455 -25.58 -7.34 22.92
C GLU A 455 -24.24 -7.30 23.68
N VAL A 456 -23.50 -6.20 23.59
CA VAL A 456 -22.19 -6.09 24.24
C VAL A 456 -22.34 -6.01 25.76
N ILE A 457 -23.30 -5.25 26.32
CA ILE A 457 -23.48 -5.14 27.77
C ILE A 457 -23.79 -6.50 28.40
N PHE A 458 -24.71 -7.26 27.81
CA PHE A 458 -25.15 -8.55 28.33
C PHE A 458 -24.27 -9.73 27.93
N SER A 459 -23.31 -9.52 27.00
CA SER A 459 -22.34 -10.54 26.64
C SER A 459 -21.55 -11.01 27.87
N GLN A 460 -21.60 -12.32 28.15
CA GLN A 460 -20.81 -12.98 29.20
C GLN A 460 -19.42 -13.40 28.72
N ALA A 461 -18.97 -12.90 27.59
CA ALA A 461 -17.68 -13.28 27.00
C ALA A 461 -16.52 -13.01 27.96
N PRO A 462 -15.81 -14.04 28.45
CA PRO A 462 -14.69 -13.89 29.40
C PRO A 462 -13.40 -13.44 28.72
N ILE A 463 -13.45 -12.96 27.48
CA ILE A 463 -12.26 -12.75 26.67
C ILE A 463 -11.54 -11.48 27.09
N ARG A 464 -10.43 -11.66 27.80
CA ARG A 464 -9.43 -10.62 27.99
C ARG A 464 -8.65 -10.50 26.69
N ILE A 465 -8.75 -9.34 26.01
CA ILE A 465 -7.87 -9.04 24.87
C ILE A 465 -6.43 -9.04 25.36
N GLN A 466 -5.58 -9.83 24.72
CA GLN A 466 -4.13 -9.67 24.89
C GLN A 466 -3.74 -8.36 24.19
N LEU A 467 -3.51 -7.33 25.01
CA LEU A 467 -3.05 -6.06 24.49
C LEU A 467 -1.62 -6.23 23.97
N HIS A 468 -1.40 -5.88 22.73
CA HIS A 468 -0.06 -5.83 22.17
C HIS A 468 0.69 -4.65 22.80
N THR A 469 1.33 -4.92 23.93
CA THR A 469 2.41 -4.07 24.42
C THR A 469 3.52 -4.22 23.40
N ALA A 470 3.99 -3.11 22.81
CA ALA A 470 5.14 -3.16 21.93
C ALA A 470 6.31 -3.79 22.70
N VAL A 471 6.48 -5.09 22.55
CA VAL A 471 7.75 -5.73 22.85
C VAL A 471 8.69 -5.10 21.82
N GLN A 472 9.62 -4.30 22.30
CA GLN A 472 10.73 -3.86 21.48
C GLN A 472 11.23 -5.10 20.74
N ALA A 473 11.20 -5.04 19.40
CA ALA A 473 11.65 -6.14 18.56
C ALA A 473 13.08 -6.50 18.99
N THR A 474 13.21 -7.52 19.81
CA THR A 474 14.48 -8.17 20.08
C THR A 474 14.81 -8.96 18.82
N ASN A 475 15.64 -8.37 17.99
CA ASN A 475 16.27 -9.03 16.86
C ASN A 475 17.12 -10.19 17.44
N PRO A 476 16.86 -11.48 17.10
CA PRO A 476 17.54 -12.61 17.76
C PRO A 476 19.03 -12.77 17.40
N GLU A 477 19.63 -11.83 16.67
CA GLU A 477 21.04 -11.86 16.28
C GLU A 477 21.82 -10.59 16.67
N LYS A 478 21.57 -10.01 17.84
CA LYS A 478 22.54 -9.08 18.42
C LYS A 478 22.91 -9.58 19.80
N LYS A 479 24.18 -10.06 19.89
CA LYS A 479 24.92 -10.32 21.13
C LYS A 479 24.47 -9.38 22.25
N GLU A 480 24.27 -9.92 23.43
CA GLU A 480 24.01 -9.24 24.69
C GLU A 480 24.81 -7.93 24.80
N ARG A 481 24.15 -6.83 24.54
CA ARG A 481 24.58 -5.53 25.05
C ARG A 481 23.87 -5.35 26.37
N LYS A 482 24.65 -5.38 27.45
CA LYS A 482 24.23 -5.02 28.81
C LYS A 482 23.30 -3.81 28.75
N GLN A 483 22.17 -3.90 29.43
CA GLN A 483 21.29 -2.76 29.71
C GLN A 483 22.13 -1.67 30.37
N VAL A 484 22.40 -0.61 29.63
CA VAL A 484 22.94 0.62 30.20
C VAL A 484 21.72 1.35 30.77
N GLU A 485 21.61 1.39 32.08
CA GLU A 485 20.68 2.26 32.81
C GLU A 485 20.79 3.67 32.21
N LYS A 486 19.66 4.33 31.95
CA LYS A 486 19.65 5.73 31.52
C LYS A 486 20.14 6.57 32.67
N VAL A 487 21.42 6.87 32.68
CA VAL A 487 22.02 7.81 33.63
C VAL A 487 21.50 9.20 33.31
N SER A 488 20.82 9.82 34.25
CA SER A 488 20.43 11.25 34.21
C SER A 488 21.63 12.12 34.61
N ILE A 489 21.64 13.39 34.16
CA ILE A 489 22.65 14.38 34.60
C ILE A 489 22.68 14.50 36.12
N ASP A 490 21.52 14.46 36.76
CA ASP A 490 21.39 14.59 38.22
C ASP A 490 21.88 13.34 39.01
N ASP A 491 22.16 12.22 38.32
CA ASP A 491 22.75 11.01 38.89
C ASP A 491 24.29 11.04 38.85
N LEU A 492 24.89 11.99 38.13
CA LEU A 492 26.34 12.08 37.96
C LEU A 492 26.98 12.84 39.12
N ASP A 493 28.11 12.32 39.63
CA ASP A 493 28.94 13.03 40.59
C ASP A 493 29.72 14.16 39.93
N CYS A 494 29.91 15.27 40.62
CA CYS A 494 30.68 16.38 40.12
C CYS A 494 32.13 15.94 39.82
N PRO A 495 32.63 16.06 38.56
CA PRO A 495 33.93 15.56 38.18
C PRO A 495 35.09 16.33 38.83
N LYS A 496 34.83 17.56 39.33
CA LYS A 496 35.83 18.41 39.98
C LYS A 496 35.98 18.14 41.46
N CYS A 497 34.90 18.20 42.23
CA CYS A 497 34.98 17.99 43.67
C CYS A 497 34.70 16.54 44.11
N LYS A 498 33.99 15.74 43.31
CA LYS A 498 33.62 14.33 43.62
C LYS A 498 32.84 14.14 44.92
N GLN A 499 32.30 15.19 45.52
CA GLN A 499 31.63 15.16 46.82
C GLN A 499 30.10 15.24 46.69
N VAL A 500 29.60 15.85 45.62
CA VAL A 500 28.20 16.13 45.43
C VAL A 500 27.81 15.90 43.97
N LYS A 501 26.52 15.70 43.73
CA LYS A 501 25.99 15.47 42.38
C LYS A 501 25.91 16.75 41.54
N LEU A 502 25.81 16.57 40.22
CA LEU A 502 25.51 17.65 39.28
C LEU A 502 24.05 18.02 39.39
N MET A 503 23.74 19.25 38.95
CA MET A 503 22.37 19.74 38.80
C MET A 503 22.24 20.53 37.51
N THR A 504 21.04 20.52 36.95
CA THR A 504 20.68 21.28 35.74
C THR A 504 20.28 22.70 36.15
N GLY A 505 21.07 23.69 35.70
CA GLY A 505 20.79 25.13 35.91
C GLY A 505 20.12 25.78 34.70
N LYS A 506 19.98 27.12 34.73
CA LYS A 506 19.36 27.91 33.67
C LYS A 506 20.22 27.98 32.39
N SER A 507 21.53 28.01 32.51
CA SER A 507 22.49 28.22 31.40
C SER A 507 23.41 27.02 31.13
N GLY A 508 23.39 25.98 31.95
CA GLY A 508 24.25 24.81 31.86
C GLY A 508 24.02 23.81 32.96
N ILE A 509 24.86 22.76 33.01
CA ILE A 509 24.94 21.82 34.12
C ILE A 509 26.09 22.20 35.02
N GLY A 510 25.90 22.10 36.33
CA GLY A 510 26.93 22.51 37.30
C GLY A 510 26.92 21.66 38.58
N CYS A 511 27.91 21.89 39.40
CA CYS A 511 27.99 21.28 40.72
C CYS A 511 26.87 21.80 41.63
N SER A 512 26.16 20.94 42.36
CA SER A 512 25.13 21.36 43.31
C SER A 512 25.71 22.30 44.40
N ASN A 513 27.02 22.19 44.69
CA ASN A 513 27.74 23.12 45.54
C ASN A 513 28.62 24.10 44.73
N PHE A 514 28.01 24.78 43.76
CA PHE A 514 28.70 25.66 42.81
C PHE A 514 29.49 26.79 43.50
N LYS A 515 28.98 27.36 44.59
CA LYS A 515 29.62 28.47 45.31
C LYS A 515 31.03 28.14 45.81
N GLN A 516 31.29 26.86 46.15
CA GLN A 516 32.59 26.37 46.62
C GLN A 516 33.40 25.66 45.53
N CYS A 517 32.73 24.95 44.61
CA CYS A 517 33.37 24.12 43.60
C CYS A 517 33.65 24.88 42.30
N GLY A 518 32.71 25.73 41.84
CA GLY A 518 32.81 26.51 40.63
C GLY A 518 32.76 25.68 39.33
N PHE A 519 32.38 24.37 39.37
CA PHE A 519 32.27 23.56 38.16
C PHE A 519 30.96 23.83 37.41
N MET A 520 31.04 24.17 36.12
CA MET A 520 29.90 24.35 35.23
C MET A 520 30.26 24.04 33.77
N ILE A 521 29.35 23.42 33.05
CA ILE A 521 29.39 23.22 31.59
C ILE A 521 28.16 23.91 31.01
N PRO A 522 28.31 24.87 30.08
CA PRO A 522 27.20 25.58 29.44
C PRO A 522 26.45 24.64 28.48
N PHE A 523 25.15 24.90 28.27
CA PHE A 523 24.35 24.17 27.28
C PHE A 523 24.77 24.49 25.85
N GLU A 524 25.43 25.62 25.63
CA GLU A 524 25.87 26.06 24.31
C GLU A 524 27.38 26.32 24.33
N VAL A 525 28.09 25.71 23.36
CA VAL A 525 29.53 25.83 23.18
C VAL A 525 29.80 26.14 21.71
N SER A 526 30.52 27.22 21.43
CA SER A 526 30.84 27.70 20.07
C SER A 526 29.61 27.78 19.15
N GLY A 527 28.50 28.35 19.66
CA GLY A 527 27.25 28.52 18.91
C GLY A 527 26.47 27.21 18.70
N LYS A 528 26.86 26.09 19.31
CA LYS A 528 26.12 24.82 19.25
C LYS A 528 25.56 24.41 20.59
N LYS A 529 24.25 24.15 20.63
CA LYS A 529 23.55 23.61 21.78
C LYS A 529 23.85 22.11 21.91
N LEU A 530 24.40 21.70 23.06
CA LEU A 530 24.72 20.31 23.34
C LEU A 530 23.48 19.55 23.81
N THR A 531 23.32 18.31 23.35
CA THR A 531 22.28 17.41 23.82
C THR A 531 22.63 16.85 25.19
N GLU A 532 21.63 16.40 25.96
CA GLU A 532 21.84 15.77 27.27
C GLU A 532 22.87 14.63 27.22
N LYS A 533 22.80 13.77 26.18
CA LYS A 533 23.78 12.70 25.96
C LYS A 533 25.20 13.22 25.75
N GLN A 534 25.36 14.33 25.02
CA GLN A 534 26.68 14.94 24.81
C GLN A 534 27.25 15.57 26.08
N LEU A 535 26.40 16.16 26.92
CA LEU A 535 26.78 16.67 28.23
C LEU A 535 27.21 15.53 29.18
N ILE A 536 26.46 14.42 29.21
CA ILE A 536 26.80 13.20 29.97
C ILE A 536 28.14 12.62 29.50
N ASP A 537 28.34 12.49 28.16
CA ASP A 537 29.58 11.98 27.59
C ASP A 537 30.77 12.90 27.94
N LEU A 538 30.58 14.24 27.90
CA LEU A 538 31.62 15.20 28.22
C LEU A 538 32.05 15.10 29.71
N VAL A 539 31.10 14.92 30.62
CA VAL A 539 31.36 14.75 32.04
C VAL A 539 32.02 13.39 32.33
N SER A 540 31.44 12.30 31.80
CA SER A 540 31.82 10.94 32.13
C SER A 540 33.07 10.46 31.39
N LYS A 541 33.18 10.81 30.09
CA LYS A 541 34.25 10.35 29.18
C LYS A 541 35.30 11.40 28.87
N LYS A 542 35.11 12.63 29.39
CA LYS A 542 35.90 13.84 29.07
C LYS A 542 35.94 14.21 27.59
N LYS A 543 35.06 13.67 26.75
CA LYS A 543 34.92 13.99 25.33
C LYS A 543 33.53 13.65 24.80
N THR A 544 33.05 14.45 23.84
CA THR A 544 31.80 14.17 23.11
C THR A 544 32.04 13.22 21.93
N GLY A 545 30.96 12.71 21.33
CA GLY A 545 31.02 12.21 19.97
C GLY A 545 31.25 13.37 18.97
N LYS A 546 31.49 13.05 17.70
CA LYS A 546 31.68 14.03 16.61
C LYS A 546 30.43 14.89 16.40
N ILE A 547 30.57 16.23 16.50
CA ILE A 547 29.49 17.21 16.35
C ILE A 547 29.70 17.94 15.04
N LYS A 548 28.68 17.91 14.18
CA LYS A 548 28.75 18.48 12.83
C LYS A 548 28.45 19.98 12.79
N GLY A 549 29.20 20.69 11.93
CA GLY A 549 28.89 22.06 11.58
C GLY A 549 29.08 23.06 12.72
N VAL A 550 30.17 22.96 13.48
CA VAL A 550 30.57 23.91 14.54
C VAL A 550 31.47 24.98 13.92
N VAL A 551 31.16 26.25 14.16
CA VAL A 551 32.03 27.38 13.77
C VAL A 551 33.05 27.57 14.86
N ILE A 552 34.33 27.33 14.54
CA ILE A 552 35.43 27.53 15.50
C ILE A 552 35.68 29.02 15.70
N PRO A 553 35.81 29.52 16.94
CA PRO A 553 36.09 30.94 17.20
C PRO A 553 37.35 31.38 16.43
N GLY A 554 37.18 32.46 15.64
CA GLY A 554 38.24 33.01 14.76
C GLY A 554 38.27 32.45 13.33
N THR A 555 37.32 31.59 12.94
CA THR A 555 37.13 31.10 11.56
C THR A 555 35.70 31.31 11.07
N THR A 556 35.53 31.43 9.74
CA THR A 556 34.21 31.54 9.10
C THR A 556 33.67 30.19 8.59
N GLU A 557 34.49 29.12 8.68
CA GLU A 557 34.11 27.80 8.18
C GLU A 557 33.56 26.90 9.27
N ALA A 558 32.44 26.21 8.97
CA ALA A 558 31.88 25.22 9.84
C ALA A 558 32.61 23.86 9.68
N LYS A 559 33.12 23.31 10.79
CA LYS A 559 33.82 22.01 10.81
C LYS A 559 33.16 21.00 11.73
N ASP A 560 33.43 19.74 11.48
CA ASP A 560 33.03 18.64 12.37
C ASP A 560 34.05 18.49 13.50
N VAL A 561 33.67 18.69 14.74
CA VAL A 561 34.56 18.72 15.90
C VAL A 561 34.15 17.75 17.02
N ILE A 562 35.10 17.45 17.90
CA ILE A 562 34.85 16.75 19.17
C ILE A 562 35.16 17.75 20.28
N PHE A 563 34.20 18.01 21.18
CA PHE A 563 34.48 18.78 22.39
C PHE A 563 35.14 17.88 23.45
N THR A 564 36.17 18.39 24.08
CA THR A 564 36.94 17.69 25.12
C THR A 564 36.94 18.51 26.42
N LEU A 565 37.07 17.84 27.54
CA LEU A 565 37.22 18.47 28.87
C LEU A 565 38.63 18.25 29.36
N ASP A 566 39.41 19.30 29.54
CA ASP A 566 40.78 19.24 30.01
C ASP A 566 40.90 18.93 31.52
N ALA A 567 42.13 18.84 32.02
CA ALA A 567 42.40 18.55 33.44
C ALA A 567 41.93 19.70 34.36
N SER A 568 41.78 20.90 33.85
CA SER A 568 41.28 22.10 34.53
C SER A 568 39.76 22.29 34.36
N PHE A 569 39.12 21.33 33.71
CA PHE A 569 37.68 21.32 33.37
C PHE A 569 37.22 22.41 32.39
N ASN A 570 38.13 22.89 31.53
CA ASN A 570 37.78 23.76 30.42
C ASN A 570 37.41 22.94 29.20
N ILE A 571 36.49 23.47 28.37
CA ILE A 571 36.08 22.83 27.13
C ILE A 571 37.02 23.21 26.03
N GLY A 572 37.69 22.22 25.45
CA GLY A 572 38.53 22.33 24.25
C GLY A 572 37.87 21.75 23.01
N ILE A 573 38.40 22.06 21.84
CA ILE A 573 37.99 21.54 20.53
C ILE A 573 39.11 20.68 19.96
N GLN A 574 38.75 19.46 19.55
CA GLN A 574 39.63 18.51 18.86
C GLN A 574 39.10 18.20 17.46
#